data_b05c976fad70d9fe5fc7f757c3e6f0ec
#
_entry.id   b05c976fad70d9fe5fc7f757c3e6f0ec
#
_cell.length_a   1.000
_cell.length_b   1.000
_cell.length_c   1.000
_cell.angle_alpha   90.00
_cell.angle_beta   90.00
_cell.angle_gamma   90.00
#
_symmetry.space_group_name_H-M   'P 1'
#
loop_
_entity.id
_entity.type
_entity.pdbx_description
1 polymer ?
#
loop_
_entity_poly.entity_id
_entity_poly.type
_entity_poly.pdbx_seq_one_letter_code
_entity_poly.pdbx_strand_id
1 'polypeptide(L)'
;EKLLERIRAGMNNKRAYAIERLYAHMCCCEDYAVPRLGEEADAERIHYRKLTMRYHDVLSTSPVEIFYCGSLEGGRVARILTDVLSTMPRGEIDEDIGTDIRMNALEAEPRYVTETLPVAQGQLAVGYRLGACMTEPDIPALFVFNALYGGCVTSKLFLNVREKLSLCYYVGSRL
;
A
#
# COMPACT_ATOMS: atom_id res chain seq x y z
N GLU A 1 -17.61 3.81 13.92
CA GLU A 1 -17.68 5.28 13.85
C GLU A 1 -16.31 5.86 13.52
N LYS A 2 -15.28 5.71 14.37
CA LYS A 2 -13.91 6.23 14.10
C LYS A 2 -13.27 5.75 12.79
N LEU A 3 -13.56 4.54 12.33
CA LEU A 3 -13.04 4.04 11.05
C LEU A 3 -13.66 4.80 9.88
N LEU A 4 -14.97 4.98 9.89
CA LEU A 4 -15.69 5.74 8.87
C LEU A 4 -15.22 7.20 8.79
N GLU A 5 -15.02 7.83 9.95
CA GLU A 5 -14.44 9.18 10.02
C GLU A 5 -13.06 9.25 9.37
N ARG A 6 -12.21 8.23 9.61
CA ARG A 6 -10.88 8.15 9.00
C ARG A 6 -10.93 7.93 7.49
N ILE A 7 -11.82 7.06 7.01
CA ILE A 7 -12.03 6.84 5.57
C ILE A 7 -12.45 8.16 4.90
N ARG A 8 -13.46 8.82 5.45
CA ARG A 8 -13.95 10.11 4.95
C ARG A 8 -12.88 11.22 5.02
N ALA A 9 -12.13 11.27 6.11
CA ALA A 9 -11.04 12.23 6.26
C ALA A 9 -9.88 12.00 5.28
N GLY A 10 -9.70 10.77 4.77
CA GLY A 10 -8.70 10.46 3.75
C GLY A 10 -8.84 11.30 2.49
N MET A 11 -10.05 11.63 2.09
CA MET A 11 -10.35 12.51 0.94
C MET A 11 -9.88 13.96 1.13
N ASN A 12 -9.62 14.40 2.36
CA ASN A 12 -9.13 15.75 2.63
C ASN A 12 -7.67 15.94 2.20
N ASN A 13 -6.86 14.89 2.26
CA ASN A 13 -5.51 14.91 1.69
C ASN A 13 -5.56 14.52 0.21
N LYS A 14 -5.82 15.49 -0.65
CA LYS A 14 -6.03 15.29 -2.09
C LYS A 14 -4.87 14.57 -2.78
N ARG A 15 -3.64 14.82 -2.33
CA ARG A 15 -2.45 14.18 -2.88
C ARG A 15 -2.38 12.69 -2.49
N ALA A 16 -2.61 12.37 -1.23
CA ALA A 16 -2.65 10.98 -0.78
C ALA A 16 -3.80 10.23 -1.45
N TYR A 17 -4.97 10.87 -1.54
CA TYR A 17 -6.13 10.32 -2.23
C TYR A 17 -5.84 10.01 -3.70
N ALA A 18 -5.24 10.93 -4.45
CA ALA A 18 -4.90 10.70 -5.87
C ALA A 18 -3.94 9.50 -6.06
N ILE A 19 -3.01 9.31 -5.13
CA ILE A 19 -2.09 8.17 -5.16
C ILE A 19 -2.81 6.86 -4.81
N GLU A 20 -3.68 6.88 -3.82
CA GLU A 20 -4.50 5.72 -3.46
C GLU A 20 -5.40 5.29 -4.62
N ARG A 21 -6.04 6.25 -5.29
CA ARG A 21 -6.85 5.99 -6.49
C ARG A 21 -6.01 5.46 -7.66
N LEU A 22 -4.79 5.99 -7.83
CA LEU A 22 -3.87 5.45 -8.83
C LEU A 22 -3.59 3.96 -8.58
N TYR A 23 -3.25 3.57 -7.33
CA TYR A 23 -3.01 2.18 -7.01
C TYR A 23 -4.26 1.31 -7.19
N ALA A 24 -5.42 1.78 -6.77
CA ALA A 24 -6.67 1.05 -6.95
C ALA A 24 -6.96 0.74 -8.43
N HIS A 25 -6.67 1.68 -9.32
CA HIS A 25 -6.87 1.48 -10.75
C HIS A 25 -5.74 0.71 -11.43
N MET A 26 -4.48 0.96 -11.05
CA MET A 26 -3.31 0.31 -11.65
C MET A 26 -3.19 -1.16 -11.24
N CYS A 27 -3.57 -1.47 -10.00
CA CYS A 27 -3.51 -2.79 -9.41
C CYS A 27 -4.89 -3.49 -9.36
N CYS A 28 -5.85 -3.07 -10.20
CA CYS A 28 -7.16 -3.68 -10.20
C CYS A 28 -7.07 -5.21 -10.38
N CYS A 29 -7.83 -5.95 -9.58
CA CYS A 29 -7.79 -7.41 -9.48
C CYS A 29 -6.52 -7.98 -8.82
N GLU A 30 -5.82 -7.19 -8.05
CA GLU A 30 -4.74 -7.60 -7.15
C GLU A 30 -5.09 -7.16 -5.72
N ASP A 31 -4.62 -7.87 -4.71
CA ASP A 31 -4.87 -7.50 -3.30
C ASP A 31 -4.36 -6.10 -2.96
N TYR A 32 -3.32 -5.66 -3.66
CA TYR A 32 -2.74 -4.32 -3.50
C TYR A 32 -3.69 -3.18 -3.92
N ALA A 33 -4.72 -3.47 -4.72
CA ALA A 33 -5.75 -2.48 -5.08
C ALA A 33 -6.70 -2.15 -3.94
N VAL A 34 -6.80 -3.03 -2.94
CA VAL A 34 -7.73 -2.85 -1.81
C VAL A 34 -7.27 -1.68 -0.93
N PRO A 35 -8.12 -0.68 -0.70
CA PRO A 35 -7.76 0.44 0.16
C PRO A 35 -7.41 -0.03 1.57
N ARG A 36 -6.32 0.49 2.15
CA ARG A 36 -5.84 0.06 3.48
C ARG A 36 -6.86 0.19 4.60
N LEU A 37 -7.77 1.13 4.52
CA LEU A 37 -8.85 1.33 5.48
C LEU A 37 -10.15 0.64 5.05
N GLY A 38 -10.17 -0.01 3.88
CA GLY A 38 -11.37 -0.56 3.28
C GLY A 38 -12.28 0.51 2.66
N GLU A 39 -13.39 0.04 2.12
CA GLU A 39 -14.41 0.91 1.54
C GLU A 39 -15.44 1.34 2.60
N GLU A 40 -15.99 2.54 2.45
CA GLU A 40 -17.00 3.08 3.38
C GLU A 40 -18.22 2.17 3.47
N ALA A 41 -18.73 1.71 2.32
CA ALA A 41 -19.88 0.83 2.27
C ALA A 41 -19.68 -0.52 2.98
N ASP A 42 -18.47 -1.05 2.96
CA ASP A 42 -18.14 -2.28 3.66
C ASP A 42 -17.96 -2.02 5.16
N ALA A 43 -17.30 -0.93 5.51
CA ALA A 43 -17.13 -0.53 6.91
C ALA A 43 -18.46 -0.32 7.64
N GLU A 44 -19.48 0.22 6.96
CA GLU A 44 -20.84 0.37 7.51
C GLU A 44 -21.55 -0.96 7.79
N ARG A 45 -21.18 -2.03 7.05
CA ARG A 45 -21.76 -3.38 7.22
C ARG A 45 -21.08 -4.22 8.29
N ILE A 46 -19.93 -3.74 8.81
CA ILE A 46 -19.20 -4.46 9.86
C ILE A 46 -19.94 -4.33 11.19
N HIS A 47 -20.22 -5.47 11.81
CA HIS A 47 -20.73 -5.54 13.17
C HIS A 47 -19.84 -6.44 14.03
N TYR A 48 -19.93 -6.28 15.34
CA TYR A 48 -19.01 -6.92 16.29
C TYR A 48 -18.91 -8.44 16.14
N ARG A 49 -20.01 -9.15 15.86
CA ARG A 49 -19.99 -10.62 15.69
C ARG A 49 -19.13 -11.04 14.51
N LYS A 50 -19.30 -10.40 13.35
CA LYS A 50 -18.51 -10.68 12.14
C LYS A 50 -17.04 -10.37 12.39
N LEU A 51 -16.75 -9.27 13.06
CA LEU A 51 -15.39 -8.88 13.41
C LEU A 51 -14.75 -9.88 14.38
N THR A 52 -15.46 -10.31 15.42
CA THR A 52 -14.98 -11.31 16.38
C THR A 52 -14.71 -12.65 15.70
N MET A 53 -15.62 -13.11 14.83
CA MET A 53 -15.41 -14.35 14.07
C MET A 53 -14.14 -14.25 13.21
N ARG A 54 -13.97 -13.17 12.46
CA ARG A 54 -12.78 -12.97 11.63
C ARG A 54 -11.50 -12.86 12.45
N TYR A 55 -11.55 -12.22 13.61
CA TYR A 55 -10.44 -12.15 14.53
C TYR A 55 -9.98 -13.55 15.00
N HIS A 56 -10.93 -14.40 15.41
CA HIS A 56 -10.63 -15.77 15.81
C HIS A 56 -10.11 -16.61 14.64
N ASP A 57 -10.69 -16.46 13.45
CA ASP A 57 -10.25 -17.11 12.24
C ASP A 57 -8.77 -16.77 11.93
N VAL A 58 -8.44 -15.49 11.86
CA VAL A 58 -7.05 -15.03 11.63
C VAL A 58 -6.10 -15.56 12.69
N LEU A 59 -6.46 -15.51 13.98
CA LEU A 59 -5.60 -16.02 15.04
C LEU A 59 -5.41 -17.55 14.97
N SER A 60 -6.38 -18.28 14.45
CA SER A 60 -6.30 -19.75 14.38
C SER A 60 -5.58 -20.27 13.14
N THR A 61 -5.67 -19.58 12.01
CA THR A 61 -5.20 -20.09 10.72
C THR A 61 -3.97 -19.37 10.16
N SER A 62 -3.69 -18.12 10.58
CA SER A 62 -2.56 -17.39 10.00
C SER A 62 -1.21 -17.85 10.55
N PRO A 63 -0.15 -17.90 9.75
CA PRO A 63 1.21 -18.06 10.24
C PRO A 63 1.59 -16.90 11.15
N VAL A 64 2.39 -17.18 12.18
CA VAL A 64 2.83 -16.18 13.14
C VAL A 64 4.34 -16.14 13.20
N GLU A 65 4.92 -15.00 12.85
CA GLU A 65 6.34 -14.72 13.01
C GLU A 65 6.54 -13.71 14.14
N ILE A 66 7.53 -13.97 15.01
CA ILE A 66 7.82 -13.09 16.13
C ILE A 66 9.27 -12.66 16.07
N PHE A 67 9.48 -11.37 15.93
CA PHE A 67 10.79 -10.75 16.02
C PHE A 67 10.95 -10.04 17.36
N TYR A 68 12.01 -10.38 18.12
CA TYR A 68 12.33 -9.74 19.38
C TYR A 68 13.67 -8.98 19.28
N CYS A 69 13.66 -7.73 19.73
CA CYS A 69 14.85 -6.91 19.93
C CYS A 69 14.77 -6.25 21.32
N GLY A 70 15.70 -6.60 22.20
CA GLY A 70 15.70 -6.09 23.57
C GLY A 70 16.85 -6.64 24.41
N SER A 71 16.90 -6.28 25.68
CA SER A 71 17.98 -6.65 26.63
C SER A 71 17.80 -8.01 27.31
N LEU A 72 16.63 -8.65 27.20
CA LEU A 72 16.42 -9.96 27.78
C LEU A 72 17.09 -11.04 26.94
N GLU A 73 17.54 -12.09 27.61
CA GLU A 73 18.13 -13.24 26.96
C GLU A 73 17.09 -13.97 26.08
N GLY A 74 17.46 -14.25 24.82
CA GLY A 74 16.55 -14.76 23.80
C GLY A 74 15.84 -16.08 24.18
N GLY A 75 16.52 -17.01 24.84
CA GLY A 75 15.93 -18.26 25.28
C GLY A 75 14.88 -18.07 26.38
N ARG A 76 15.02 -17.04 27.20
CA ARG A 76 14.00 -16.68 28.20
C ARG A 76 12.75 -16.12 27.52
N VAL A 77 12.95 -15.25 26.52
CA VAL A 77 11.86 -14.67 25.73
C VAL A 77 11.11 -15.76 24.97
N ALA A 78 11.85 -16.66 24.29
CA ALA A 78 11.28 -17.77 23.55
C ALA A 78 10.39 -18.66 24.45
N ARG A 79 10.83 -19.00 25.65
CA ARG A 79 10.02 -19.77 26.60
C ARG A 79 8.73 -19.06 26.97
N ILE A 80 8.81 -17.79 27.38
CA ILE A 80 7.63 -17.00 27.73
C ILE A 80 6.63 -16.94 26.56
N LEU A 81 7.11 -16.70 25.37
CA LEU A 81 6.27 -16.63 24.18
C LEU A 81 5.64 -17.99 23.85
N THR A 82 6.42 -19.08 23.95
CA THR A 82 5.89 -20.42 23.73
C THR A 82 4.80 -20.77 24.76
N ASP A 83 5.01 -20.47 26.03
CA ASP A 83 4.02 -20.72 27.08
C ASP A 83 2.70 -19.95 26.81
N VAL A 84 2.79 -18.68 26.44
CA VAL A 84 1.59 -17.86 26.13
C VAL A 84 0.92 -18.34 24.84
N LEU A 85 1.68 -18.57 23.79
CA LEU A 85 1.12 -18.92 22.47
C LEU A 85 0.57 -20.35 22.42
N SER A 86 1.10 -21.28 23.25
CA SER A 86 0.58 -22.65 23.36
C SER A 86 -0.87 -22.70 23.86
N THR A 87 -1.35 -21.64 24.50
CA THR A 87 -2.74 -21.54 24.96
C THR A 87 -3.70 -21.03 23.88
N MET A 88 -3.17 -20.55 22.77
CA MET A 88 -4.00 -20.02 21.68
C MET A 88 -4.61 -21.18 20.87
N PRO A 89 -5.92 -21.11 20.56
CA PRO A 89 -6.52 -22.10 19.67
C PRO A 89 -5.94 -21.96 18.27
N ARG A 90 -5.20 -22.99 17.83
CA ARG A 90 -4.61 -23.06 16.47
C ARG A 90 -5.33 -24.16 15.69
N GLY A 91 -5.78 -23.82 14.51
CA GLY A 91 -6.30 -24.74 13.50
C GLY A 91 -5.25 -25.13 12.47
N GLU A 92 -5.68 -25.55 11.32
CA GLU A 92 -4.82 -25.74 10.16
C GLU A 92 -4.27 -24.39 9.71
N ILE A 93 -2.97 -24.29 9.58
CA ILE A 93 -2.31 -23.05 9.19
C ILE A 93 -2.40 -22.91 7.68
N ASP A 94 -2.95 -21.81 7.23
CA ASP A 94 -2.95 -21.44 5.82
C ASP A 94 -1.57 -20.87 5.48
N GLU A 95 -0.73 -21.73 4.88
CA GLU A 95 0.62 -21.36 4.43
C GLU A 95 0.61 -20.76 3.03
N ASP A 96 -0.48 -20.95 2.28
CA ASP A 96 -0.65 -20.37 0.94
C ASP A 96 -1.13 -18.92 1.03
N ILE A 97 -0.25 -18.06 1.46
CA ILE A 97 -0.45 -16.61 1.32
C ILE A 97 -0.17 -16.27 -0.15
N GLY A 98 -1.16 -16.56 -0.98
CA GLY A 98 -1.09 -16.32 -2.41
C GLY A 98 -0.65 -14.90 -2.72
N THR A 99 0.15 -14.74 -3.75
CA THR A 99 0.48 -13.45 -4.32
C THR A 99 -0.15 -13.37 -5.70
N ASP A 100 -1.10 -12.50 -5.88
CA ASP A 100 -1.74 -12.22 -7.16
C ASP A 100 -1.11 -11.03 -7.89
N ILE A 101 0.15 -10.73 -7.55
CA ILE A 101 0.91 -9.62 -8.13
C ILE A 101 1.10 -9.85 -9.63
N ARG A 102 0.64 -8.90 -10.41
CA ARG A 102 0.87 -8.89 -11.85
C ARG A 102 2.14 -8.14 -12.19
N MET A 103 3.02 -8.80 -12.91
CA MET A 103 4.29 -8.20 -13.34
C MET A 103 4.08 -7.17 -14.46
N ASN A 104 3.14 -7.39 -15.34
CA ASN A 104 2.89 -6.53 -16.50
C ASN A 104 1.59 -5.74 -16.36
N ALA A 105 1.49 -4.64 -17.10
CA ALA A 105 0.25 -3.91 -17.24
C ALA A 105 -0.84 -4.79 -17.89
N LEU A 106 -2.10 -4.54 -17.54
CA LEU A 106 -3.25 -5.26 -18.12
C LEU A 106 -3.45 -4.90 -19.60
N GLU A 107 -3.11 -3.67 -19.97
CA GLU A 107 -3.34 -3.11 -21.29
C GLU A 107 -2.03 -2.52 -21.83
N ALA A 108 -1.83 -2.59 -23.14
CA ALA A 108 -0.67 -2.01 -23.80
C ALA A 108 -0.76 -0.47 -23.86
N GLU A 109 -1.98 0.06 -23.93
CA GLU A 109 -2.24 1.49 -24.01
C GLU A 109 -2.40 2.11 -22.62
N PRO A 110 -2.01 3.39 -22.44
CA PRO A 110 -2.21 4.10 -21.19
C PRO A 110 -3.69 4.21 -20.82
N ARG A 111 -4.02 3.84 -19.60
CA ARG A 111 -5.36 3.96 -19.05
C ARG A 111 -5.53 5.32 -18.37
N TYR A 112 -6.53 6.06 -18.77
CA TYR A 112 -6.87 7.36 -18.18
C TYR A 112 -8.13 7.24 -17.32
N VAL A 113 -8.04 7.72 -16.08
CA VAL A 113 -9.17 7.77 -15.15
C VAL A 113 -9.28 9.19 -14.61
N THR A 114 -10.47 9.77 -14.67
CA THR A 114 -10.76 11.12 -14.17
C THR A 114 -11.87 11.07 -13.14
N GLU A 115 -11.61 11.61 -11.97
CA GLU A 115 -12.59 11.81 -10.91
C GLU A 115 -12.78 13.29 -10.67
N THR A 116 -14.03 13.75 -10.61
CA THR A 116 -14.36 15.16 -10.35
C THR A 116 -14.74 15.35 -8.90
N LEU A 117 -13.99 16.21 -8.22
CA LEU A 117 -14.19 16.55 -6.82
C LEU A 117 -14.34 18.07 -6.66
N PRO A 118 -15.04 18.57 -5.64
CA PRO A 118 -15.19 20.00 -5.38
C PRO A 118 -13.89 20.57 -4.77
N VAL A 119 -12.86 20.69 -5.59
CA VAL A 119 -11.52 21.16 -5.18
C VAL A 119 -11.02 22.25 -6.13
N ALA A 120 -10.23 23.18 -5.59
CA ALA A 120 -9.67 24.29 -6.37
C ALA A 120 -8.46 23.86 -7.24
N GLN A 121 -7.76 22.79 -6.86
CA GLN A 121 -6.56 22.33 -7.56
C GLN A 121 -6.71 20.88 -8.01
N GLY A 122 -6.45 20.63 -9.29
CA GLY A 122 -6.33 19.29 -9.83
C GLY A 122 -5.10 18.54 -9.28
N GLN A 123 -5.19 17.23 -9.19
CA GLN A 123 -4.08 16.34 -8.88
C GLN A 123 -3.91 15.38 -10.04
N LEU A 124 -2.68 15.22 -10.52
CA LEU A 124 -2.32 14.21 -11.52
C LEU A 124 -1.39 13.19 -10.88
N ALA A 125 -1.75 11.94 -10.94
CA ALA A 125 -0.91 10.81 -10.55
C ALA A 125 -0.72 9.90 -11.76
N VAL A 126 0.52 9.48 -12.02
CA VAL A 126 0.89 8.59 -13.13
C VAL A 126 1.68 7.42 -12.56
N GLY A 127 1.28 6.20 -12.90
CA GLY A 127 1.94 4.97 -12.48
C GLY A 127 2.44 4.15 -13.65
N TYR A 128 3.57 3.50 -13.46
CA TYR A 128 4.16 2.58 -14.42
C TYR A 128 4.46 1.26 -13.73
N ARG A 129 4.19 0.16 -14.42
CA ARG A 129 4.68 -1.16 -14.06
C ARG A 129 5.96 -1.44 -14.83
N LEU A 130 6.98 -1.87 -14.11
CA LEU A 130 8.30 -2.10 -14.70
C LEU A 130 8.42 -3.49 -15.37
N GLY A 131 7.40 -4.33 -15.19
CA GLY A 131 7.34 -5.65 -15.81
C GLY A 131 8.22 -6.69 -15.11
N ALA A 132 8.22 -7.91 -15.66
CA ALA A 132 9.01 -9.04 -15.18
C ALA A 132 10.51 -8.94 -15.46
N CYS A 133 10.93 -7.90 -16.19
CA CYS A 133 12.33 -7.76 -16.61
C CYS A 133 13.24 -7.17 -15.55
N MET A 134 12.71 -6.72 -14.41
CA MET A 134 13.53 -6.19 -13.33
C MET A 134 14.22 -7.31 -12.57
N THR A 135 15.52 -7.35 -12.68
CA THR A 135 16.38 -8.22 -11.90
C THR A 135 17.01 -7.45 -10.74
N GLU A 136 17.54 -8.15 -9.72
CA GLU A 136 18.26 -7.47 -8.62
C GLU A 136 19.35 -6.49 -9.08
N PRO A 137 20.17 -6.78 -10.11
CA PRO A 137 21.14 -5.84 -10.66
C PRO A 137 20.55 -4.53 -11.18
N ASP A 138 19.27 -4.52 -11.58
CA ASP A 138 18.62 -3.32 -12.14
C ASP A 138 18.13 -2.36 -11.06
N ILE A 139 17.95 -2.83 -9.84
CA ILE A 139 17.42 -2.04 -8.72
C ILE A 139 18.24 -0.78 -8.45
N PRO A 140 19.59 -0.82 -8.34
CA PRO A 140 20.39 0.38 -8.15
C PRO A 140 20.25 1.40 -9.29
N ALA A 141 20.17 0.93 -10.54
CA ALA A 141 19.95 1.81 -11.69
C ALA A 141 18.59 2.51 -11.62
N LEU A 142 17.56 1.81 -11.14
CA LEU A 142 16.23 2.37 -10.96
C LEU A 142 16.20 3.46 -9.87
N PHE A 143 16.94 3.27 -8.76
CA PHE A 143 17.09 4.32 -7.75
C PHE A 143 17.77 5.57 -8.32
N VAL A 144 18.84 5.40 -9.08
CA VAL A 144 19.53 6.52 -9.77
C VAL A 144 18.59 7.18 -10.76
N PHE A 145 17.89 6.42 -11.58
CA PHE A 145 16.89 6.93 -12.50
C PHE A 145 15.82 7.76 -11.76
N ASN A 146 15.24 7.23 -10.71
CA ASN A 146 14.22 7.94 -9.92
C ASN A 146 14.75 9.26 -9.35
N ALA A 147 15.98 9.27 -8.83
CA ALA A 147 16.62 10.49 -8.33
C ALA A 147 16.77 11.56 -9.43
N LEU A 148 17.22 11.16 -10.61
CA LEU A 148 17.36 12.06 -11.75
C LEU A 148 16.01 12.51 -12.35
N TYR A 149 15.01 11.64 -12.33
CA TYR A 149 13.71 11.89 -12.94
C TYR A 149 12.83 12.79 -12.08
N GLY A 150 12.59 12.45 -10.82
CA GLY A 150 11.66 13.20 -9.96
C GLY A 150 11.91 13.10 -8.46
N GLY A 151 12.96 12.40 -8.02
CA GLY A 151 13.22 12.11 -6.61
C GLY A 151 13.83 13.26 -5.81
N CYS A 152 14.29 14.35 -6.45
CA CYS A 152 14.92 15.48 -5.77
C CYS A 152 14.61 16.83 -6.45
N VAL A 153 14.99 17.92 -5.78
CA VAL A 153 14.76 19.30 -6.28
C VAL A 153 15.56 19.68 -7.52
N THR A 154 16.57 18.92 -7.85
CA THR A 154 17.36 19.10 -9.08
C THR A 154 16.94 18.14 -10.20
N SER A 155 15.87 17.36 -9.95
CA SER A 155 15.37 16.38 -10.90
C SER A 155 14.74 17.01 -12.15
N LYS A 156 14.67 16.24 -13.22
CA LYS A 156 14.09 16.70 -14.50
C LYS A 156 12.62 17.14 -14.37
N LEU A 157 11.81 16.41 -13.62
CA LEU A 157 10.42 16.81 -13.37
C LEU A 157 10.36 18.13 -12.62
N PHE A 158 11.15 18.27 -11.55
CA PHE A 158 11.13 19.49 -10.74
C PHE A 158 11.55 20.71 -11.57
N LEU A 159 12.70 20.65 -12.25
CA LEU A 159 13.24 21.76 -13.04
C LEU A 159 12.34 22.13 -14.23
N ASN A 160 11.76 21.16 -14.92
CA ASN A 160 10.95 21.47 -16.09
C ASN A 160 9.50 21.81 -15.76
N VAL A 161 8.83 21.01 -14.91
CA VAL A 161 7.38 21.17 -14.69
C VAL A 161 7.11 22.27 -13.65
N ARG A 162 7.87 22.29 -12.56
CA ARG A 162 7.68 23.28 -11.50
C ARG A 162 8.40 24.59 -11.80
N GLU A 163 9.72 24.56 -12.02
CA GLU A 163 10.51 25.78 -12.16
C GLU A 163 10.33 26.48 -13.50
N LYS A 164 10.47 25.73 -14.59
CA LYS A 164 10.43 26.33 -15.94
C LYS A 164 9.01 26.61 -16.42
N LEU A 165 8.08 25.67 -16.22
CA LEU A 165 6.71 25.78 -16.72
C LEU A 165 5.73 26.33 -15.67
N SER A 166 6.10 26.35 -14.40
CA SER A 166 5.27 26.82 -13.27
C SER A 166 3.86 26.20 -13.22
N LEU A 167 3.74 24.93 -13.62
CA LEU A 167 2.45 24.23 -13.73
C LEU A 167 1.94 23.71 -12.38
N CYS A 168 2.81 23.56 -11.38
CA CYS A 168 2.44 22.99 -10.10
C CYS A 168 3.36 23.47 -8.97
N TYR A 169 2.85 23.43 -7.74
CA TYR A 169 3.65 23.68 -6.53
C TYR A 169 4.50 22.47 -6.13
N TYR A 170 4.03 21.29 -6.46
CA TYR A 170 4.70 20.04 -6.15
C TYR A 170 4.69 19.09 -7.35
N VAL A 171 5.83 18.50 -7.60
CA VAL A 171 6.02 17.40 -8.55
C VAL A 171 7.16 16.50 -8.05
N GLY A 172 7.02 15.21 -8.25
CA GLY A 172 8.05 14.25 -7.86
C GLY A 172 7.71 12.85 -8.32
N SER A 173 8.69 11.96 -8.24
CA SER A 173 8.52 10.52 -8.47
C SER A 173 9.02 9.72 -7.27
N ARG A 174 8.49 8.53 -7.11
CA ARG A 174 8.93 7.54 -6.11
C ARG A 174 8.80 6.14 -6.69
N LEU A 175 9.58 5.23 -6.14
CA LEU A 175 9.52 3.80 -6.36
C LEU A 175 8.69 3.16 -5.26
#